data_297b526cc42113d4ce591b42231cd20c
#
_entry.id   297b526cc42113d4ce591b42231cd20c
#
_cell.length_a   1.000
_cell.length_b   1.000
_cell.length_c   1.000
_cell.angle_alpha   90.00
_cell.angle_beta   90.00
_cell.angle_gamma   90.00
#
_symmetry.space_group_name_H-M   'P 1'
#
loop_
_entity.id
_entity.type
_entity.pdbx_description
1 polymer ?
#
loop_
_entity_poly.entity_id
_entity_poly.type
_entity_poly.pdbx_seq_one_letter_code
_entity_poly.pdbx_strand_id
1 'polypeptide(L)'
;MSGQYVTYIKEQYNYVKGSRNVLFEYCKTVSPEHFINQNTSFGRGGSMRNLLVHIANTYEYWIANLALGKDPKYTEYEDNLTVQDVILLFDTVDLFMEEFIQEMNLSDREIIYEIQGNKNSASPLKFFSHVITHEYHHKGQILSLSRHLGYVPVDTDIMR
;
A
#
# COMPACT_ATOMS: atom_id res chain seq x y z
N MET A 1 17.03 -18.63 -1.30
CA MET A 1 17.65 -17.32 -1.65
C MET A 1 18.79 -17.00 -0.71
N SER A 2 19.83 -16.28 -1.13
CA SER A 2 20.89 -15.88 -0.22
C SER A 2 20.35 -14.86 0.78
N GLY A 3 20.82 -14.89 2.04
CA GLY A 3 20.37 -13.93 3.07
C GLY A 3 20.58 -12.46 2.67
N GLN A 4 21.46 -12.18 1.76
CA GLN A 4 21.70 -10.85 1.18
C GLN A 4 20.51 -10.35 0.35
N TYR A 5 19.84 -11.22 -0.40
CA TYR A 5 18.66 -10.83 -1.21
C TYR A 5 17.50 -10.38 -0.32
N VAL A 6 17.22 -11.12 0.74
CA VAL A 6 16.13 -10.76 1.67
C VAL A 6 16.46 -9.46 2.41
N THR A 7 17.72 -9.20 2.72
CA THR A 7 18.15 -7.92 3.28
C THR A 7 17.81 -6.76 2.35
N TYR A 8 18.05 -6.88 1.05
CA TYR A 8 17.70 -5.83 0.09
C TYR A 8 16.18 -5.61 -0.02
N ILE A 9 15.40 -6.69 -0.04
CA ILE A 9 13.92 -6.58 -0.09
C ILE A 9 13.39 -5.89 1.18
N LYS A 10 13.91 -6.26 2.34
CA LYS A 10 13.54 -5.62 3.60
C LYS A 10 13.91 -4.14 3.62
N GLU A 11 15.10 -3.80 3.16
CA GLU A 11 15.57 -2.42 3.07
C GLU A 11 14.72 -1.62 2.08
N GLN A 12 14.40 -2.17 0.91
CA GLN A 12 13.50 -1.55 -0.06
C GLN A 12 12.12 -1.28 0.54
N TYR A 13 11.56 -2.22 1.31
CA TYR A 13 10.27 -1.98 1.98
C TYR A 13 10.37 -0.88 3.05
N ASN A 14 11.49 -0.78 3.76
CA ASN A 14 11.72 0.32 4.69
C ASN A 14 11.75 1.69 3.98
N TYR A 15 12.30 1.78 2.77
CA TYR A 15 12.21 3.01 1.96
C TYR A 15 10.77 3.32 1.57
N VAL A 16 9.96 2.33 1.22
CA VAL A 16 8.52 2.50 0.95
C VAL A 16 7.81 3.05 2.18
N LYS A 17 8.04 2.45 3.37
CA LYS A 17 7.46 2.94 4.64
C LYS A 17 7.89 4.38 4.95
N GLY A 18 9.16 4.70 4.76
CA GLY A 18 9.67 6.06 4.97
C GLY A 18 8.98 7.09 4.06
N SER A 19 8.82 6.77 2.79
CA SER A 19 8.08 7.59 1.82
C SER A 19 6.59 7.72 2.18
N ARG A 20 5.95 6.63 2.62
CA ARG A 20 4.56 6.62 3.09
C ARG A 20 4.36 7.48 4.33
N ASN A 21 5.27 7.44 5.28
CA ASN A 21 5.19 8.27 6.48
C ASN A 21 5.24 9.76 6.16
N VAL A 22 6.05 10.18 5.19
CA VAL A 22 6.03 11.57 4.70
C VAL A 22 4.69 11.95 4.11
N LEU A 23 4.07 11.05 3.34
CA LEU A 23 2.72 11.25 2.82
C LEU A 23 1.68 11.36 3.94
N PHE A 24 1.75 10.53 4.98
CA PHE A 24 0.84 10.61 6.11
C PHE A 24 0.96 11.94 6.86
N GLU A 25 2.19 12.39 7.15
CA GLU A 25 2.40 13.71 7.79
C GLU A 25 1.86 14.85 6.91
N TYR A 26 2.04 14.75 5.61
CA TYR A 26 1.44 15.69 4.68
C TYR A 26 -0.09 15.65 4.72
N CYS A 27 -0.71 14.48 4.68
CA CYS A 27 -2.16 14.33 4.74
C CYS A 27 -2.76 14.92 6.04
N LYS A 28 -2.02 14.91 7.16
CA LYS A 28 -2.45 15.58 8.40
C LYS A 28 -2.57 17.09 8.27
N THR A 29 -1.90 17.71 7.30
CA THR A 29 -1.99 19.15 7.03
C THR A 29 -3.19 19.51 6.13
N VAL A 30 -3.79 18.53 5.49
CA VAL A 30 -4.99 18.69 4.66
C VAL A 30 -6.23 18.77 5.55
N SER A 31 -7.20 19.62 5.20
CA SER A 31 -8.44 19.67 5.98
C SER A 31 -9.17 18.32 5.97
N PRO A 32 -9.82 17.93 7.09
CA PRO A 32 -10.57 16.69 7.15
C PRO A 32 -11.62 16.55 6.05
N GLU A 33 -12.27 17.63 5.68
CA GLU A 33 -13.24 17.65 4.60
C GLU A 33 -12.60 17.33 3.24
N HIS A 34 -11.46 17.92 2.92
CA HIS A 34 -10.75 17.65 1.67
C HIS A 34 -10.13 16.24 1.64
N PHE A 35 -9.71 15.73 2.79
CA PHE A 35 -9.15 14.37 2.88
C PHE A 35 -10.16 13.29 2.45
N ILE A 36 -11.43 13.46 2.80
CA ILE A 36 -12.51 12.51 2.47
C ILE A 36 -13.36 12.92 1.27
N ASN A 37 -13.07 14.05 0.62
CA ASN A 37 -13.86 14.54 -0.50
C ASN A 37 -13.80 13.59 -1.70
N GLN A 38 -14.93 12.98 -2.02
CA GLN A 38 -15.09 12.03 -3.14
C GLN A 38 -15.54 12.70 -4.44
N ASN A 39 -15.82 13.98 -4.43
CA ASN A 39 -16.25 14.72 -5.61
C ASN A 39 -15.06 15.13 -6.48
N THR A 40 -14.28 14.15 -6.88
CA THR A 40 -13.11 14.33 -7.75
C THR A 40 -13.07 13.22 -8.80
N SER A 41 -12.26 13.39 -9.85
CA SER A 41 -12.06 12.41 -10.91
C SER A 41 -10.80 11.54 -10.73
N PHE A 42 -10.22 11.53 -9.55
CA PHE A 42 -8.97 10.82 -9.28
C PHE A 42 -9.17 9.42 -8.72
N GLY A 43 -8.68 8.43 -9.45
CA GLY A 43 -8.53 7.06 -8.99
C GLY A 43 -9.84 6.39 -8.53
N ARG A 44 -9.71 5.36 -7.72
CA ARG A 44 -10.85 4.66 -7.15
C ARG A 44 -11.45 5.44 -5.99
N GLY A 45 -12.71 5.83 -6.15
CA GLY A 45 -13.46 6.55 -5.12
C GLY A 45 -13.13 8.03 -4.97
N GLY A 46 -12.13 8.56 -5.69
CA GLY A 46 -11.92 9.99 -5.90
C GLY A 46 -11.49 10.81 -4.68
N SER A 47 -11.05 10.22 -3.56
CA SER A 47 -10.54 10.97 -2.41
C SER A 47 -9.16 10.47 -1.97
N MET A 48 -8.42 11.30 -1.22
CA MET A 48 -7.14 10.89 -0.64
C MET A 48 -7.32 9.68 0.28
N ARG A 49 -8.34 9.73 1.15
CA ARG A 49 -8.73 8.62 2.02
C ARG A 49 -8.98 7.33 1.23
N ASN A 50 -9.81 7.39 0.20
CA ASN A 50 -10.18 6.22 -0.58
C ASN A 50 -9.00 5.62 -1.33
N LEU A 51 -8.09 6.45 -1.84
CA LEU A 51 -6.85 5.99 -2.48
C LEU A 51 -5.93 5.29 -1.48
N LEU A 52 -5.76 5.82 -0.27
CA LEU A 52 -4.97 5.19 0.78
C LEU A 52 -5.56 3.86 1.24
N VAL A 53 -6.86 3.80 1.47
CA VAL A 53 -7.57 2.56 1.83
C VAL A 53 -7.47 1.54 0.70
N HIS A 54 -7.59 1.96 -0.55
CA HIS A 54 -7.42 1.08 -1.71
C HIS A 54 -5.99 0.49 -1.77
N ILE A 55 -4.97 1.28 -1.47
CA ILE A 55 -3.58 0.77 -1.36
C ILE A 55 -3.51 -0.31 -0.29
N ALA A 56 -4.01 -0.05 0.92
CA ALA A 56 -3.98 -1.01 2.01
C ALA A 56 -4.73 -2.31 1.67
N ASN A 57 -5.95 -2.21 1.16
CA ASN A 57 -6.75 -3.37 0.71
C ASN A 57 -6.03 -4.16 -0.41
N THR A 58 -5.25 -3.49 -1.25
CA THR A 58 -4.43 -4.17 -2.28
C THR A 58 -3.30 -4.99 -1.66
N TYR A 59 -2.62 -4.46 -0.63
CA TYR A 59 -1.64 -5.24 0.14
C TYR A 59 -2.29 -6.44 0.81
N GLU A 60 -3.42 -6.24 1.46
CA GLU A 60 -4.15 -7.32 2.12
C GLU A 60 -4.57 -8.40 1.13
N TYR A 61 -5.05 -8.01 -0.05
CA TYR A 61 -5.46 -8.96 -1.08
C TYR A 61 -4.28 -9.77 -1.63
N TRP A 62 -3.24 -9.11 -2.09
CA TRP A 62 -2.11 -9.80 -2.73
C TRP A 62 -1.20 -10.50 -1.74
N ILE A 63 -0.90 -9.87 -0.62
CA ILE A 63 0.07 -10.39 0.36
C ILE A 63 -0.63 -11.27 1.39
N ALA A 64 -1.58 -10.74 2.15
CA ALA A 64 -2.20 -11.52 3.21
C ALA A 64 -3.07 -12.66 2.66
N ASN A 65 -3.95 -12.38 1.70
CA ASN A 65 -4.87 -13.39 1.18
C ASN A 65 -4.16 -14.35 0.20
N LEU A 66 -3.67 -13.84 -0.93
CA LEU A 66 -3.18 -14.73 -1.99
C LEU A 66 -1.81 -15.33 -1.69
N ALA A 67 -0.88 -14.60 -1.09
CA ALA A 67 0.47 -15.10 -0.84
C ALA A 67 0.58 -15.86 0.48
N LEU A 68 0.00 -15.36 1.57
CA LEU A 68 0.07 -15.96 2.91
C LEU A 68 -1.12 -16.87 3.24
N GLY A 69 -2.15 -16.93 2.37
CA GLY A 69 -3.32 -17.78 2.58
C GLY A 69 -4.18 -17.36 3.78
N LYS A 70 -4.13 -16.09 4.18
CA LYS A 70 -4.93 -15.54 5.26
C LYS A 70 -6.30 -15.09 4.74
N ASP A 71 -7.20 -14.79 5.66
CA ASP A 71 -8.53 -14.23 5.37
C ASP A 71 -8.67 -12.85 6.02
N PRO A 72 -8.04 -11.80 5.45
CA PRO A 72 -8.13 -10.46 6.00
C PRO A 72 -9.54 -9.90 5.84
N LYS A 73 -9.96 -9.09 6.81
CA LYS A 73 -11.18 -8.30 6.68
C LYS A 73 -10.84 -6.98 6.00
N TYR A 74 -11.18 -6.89 4.72
CA TYR A 74 -11.02 -5.63 3.99
C TYR A 74 -11.87 -4.54 4.63
N THR A 75 -11.28 -3.36 4.80
CA THR A 75 -11.99 -2.22 5.37
C THR A 75 -12.76 -1.47 4.30
N GLU A 76 -13.93 -0.97 4.66
CA GLU A 76 -14.68 -0.06 3.81
C GLU A 76 -14.07 1.36 3.88
N TYR A 77 -14.28 2.16 2.85
CA TYR A 77 -13.74 3.51 2.84
C TYR A 77 -14.27 4.35 4.00
N GLU A 78 -15.54 4.24 4.26
CA GLU A 78 -16.28 5.01 5.25
C GLU A 78 -15.90 4.69 6.71
N ASP A 79 -15.25 3.55 6.95
CA ASP A 79 -14.73 3.17 8.26
C ASP A 79 -13.46 3.96 8.65
N ASN A 80 -12.86 4.67 7.70
CA ASN A 80 -11.59 5.39 7.86
C ASN A 80 -11.83 6.89 7.63
N LEU A 81 -12.22 7.62 8.66
CA LEU A 81 -12.58 9.03 8.54
C LEU A 81 -11.38 9.99 8.66
N THR A 82 -10.31 9.53 9.28
CA THR A 82 -9.13 10.35 9.58
C THR A 82 -7.85 9.74 9.03
N VAL A 83 -6.81 10.55 8.91
CA VAL A 83 -5.46 10.06 8.59
C VAL A 83 -4.98 9.05 9.63
N GLN A 84 -5.35 9.22 10.91
CA GLN A 84 -4.95 8.29 11.97
C GLN A 84 -5.58 6.90 11.78
N ASP A 85 -6.84 6.81 11.36
CA ASP A 85 -7.48 5.52 11.06
C ASP A 85 -6.72 4.79 9.95
N VAL A 86 -6.33 5.54 8.91
CA VAL A 86 -5.53 4.98 7.80
C VAL A 86 -4.14 4.54 8.26
N ILE A 87 -3.48 5.28 9.14
CA ILE A 87 -2.18 4.88 9.71
C ILE A 87 -2.31 3.54 10.43
N LEU A 88 -3.33 3.36 11.28
CA LEU A 88 -3.58 2.09 11.99
C LEU A 88 -3.85 0.92 11.01
N LEU A 89 -4.51 1.19 9.90
CA LEU A 89 -4.72 0.20 8.86
C LEU A 89 -3.38 -0.24 8.24
N PHE A 90 -2.48 0.70 7.96
CA PHE A 90 -1.15 0.40 7.43
C PHE A 90 -0.21 -0.28 8.45
N ASP A 91 -0.41 -0.10 9.75
CA ASP A 91 0.30 -0.88 10.77
C ASP A 91 -0.01 -2.39 10.60
N THR A 92 -1.25 -2.73 10.27
CA THR A 92 -1.65 -4.12 9.94
C THR A 92 -1.01 -4.60 8.63
N VAL A 93 -1.00 -3.76 7.61
CA VAL A 93 -0.32 -4.05 6.33
C VAL A 93 1.17 -4.35 6.56
N ASP A 94 1.83 -3.56 7.39
CA ASP A 94 3.26 -3.73 7.68
C ASP A 94 3.55 -5.07 8.36
N LEU A 95 2.67 -5.55 9.26
CA LEU A 95 2.78 -6.88 9.86
C LEU A 95 2.69 -8.00 8.81
N PHE A 96 1.75 -7.91 7.87
CA PHE A 96 1.65 -8.87 6.78
C PHE A 96 2.88 -8.85 5.87
N MET A 97 3.42 -7.68 5.59
CA MET A 97 4.63 -7.55 4.79
C MET A 97 5.87 -8.11 5.49
N GLU A 98 5.99 -7.92 6.80
CA GLU A 98 7.07 -8.51 7.59
C GLU A 98 7.03 -10.04 7.53
N GLU A 99 5.86 -10.64 7.74
CA GLU A 99 5.66 -12.08 7.63
C GLU A 99 5.97 -12.56 6.20
N PHE A 100 5.46 -11.91 5.19
CA PHE A 100 5.71 -12.25 3.79
C PHE A 100 7.20 -12.22 3.43
N ILE A 101 7.92 -11.20 3.87
CA ILE A 101 9.38 -11.10 3.63
C ILE A 101 10.13 -12.22 4.35
N GLN A 102 9.67 -12.63 5.54
CA GLN A 102 10.24 -13.79 6.24
C GLN A 102 10.00 -15.09 5.47
N GLU A 103 8.78 -15.31 4.96
CA GLU A 103 8.45 -16.47 4.13
C GLU A 103 9.27 -16.52 2.83
N MET A 104 9.50 -15.38 2.19
CA MET A 104 10.40 -15.27 1.03
C MET A 104 11.83 -15.73 1.34
N ASN A 105 12.30 -15.54 2.57
CA ASN A 105 13.62 -16.00 3.01
C ASN A 105 13.70 -17.52 3.12
N LEU A 106 12.60 -18.16 3.47
CA LEU A 106 12.52 -19.61 3.68
C LEU A 106 12.28 -20.36 2.36
N SER A 107 11.65 -19.74 1.40
CA SER A 107 11.28 -20.37 0.14
C SER A 107 11.26 -19.40 -1.03
N ASP A 108 11.87 -19.80 -2.14
CA ASP A 108 11.80 -19.10 -3.43
C ASP A 108 10.78 -19.74 -4.40
N ARG A 109 9.94 -20.65 -3.86
CA ARG A 109 8.90 -21.33 -4.66
C ARG A 109 7.89 -20.32 -5.18
N GLU A 110 7.39 -20.59 -6.39
CA GLU A 110 6.27 -19.84 -6.92
C GLU A 110 5.03 -19.96 -6.03
N ILE A 111 4.36 -18.85 -5.83
CA ILE A 111 3.08 -18.77 -5.13
C ILE A 111 2.00 -19.13 -6.13
N ILE A 112 1.22 -20.16 -5.83
CA ILE A 112 0.07 -20.57 -6.63
C ILE A 112 -1.16 -19.88 -6.05
N TYR A 113 -1.90 -19.17 -6.88
CA TYR A 113 -3.09 -18.43 -6.49
C TYR A 113 -4.20 -18.56 -7.53
N GLU A 114 -5.43 -18.26 -7.13
CA GLU A 114 -6.60 -18.33 -8.00
C GLU A 114 -7.30 -16.98 -8.07
N ILE A 115 -7.63 -16.54 -9.28
CA ILE A 115 -8.43 -15.35 -9.54
C ILE A 115 -9.54 -15.74 -10.52
N GLN A 116 -10.78 -15.50 -10.12
CA GLN A 116 -11.97 -15.78 -10.94
C GLN A 116 -11.99 -17.22 -11.51
N GLY A 117 -11.60 -18.20 -10.69
CA GLY A 117 -11.55 -19.60 -11.08
C GLY A 117 -10.34 -20.00 -11.93
N ASN A 118 -9.45 -19.07 -12.25
CA ASN A 118 -8.22 -19.36 -13.00
C ASN A 118 -7.04 -19.50 -12.06
N LYS A 119 -6.35 -20.66 -12.14
CA LYS A 119 -5.11 -20.89 -11.43
C LYS A 119 -3.96 -20.18 -12.11
N ASN A 120 -3.16 -19.49 -11.31
CA ASN A 120 -2.00 -18.72 -11.73
C ASN A 120 -0.82 -19.05 -10.82
N SER A 121 0.37 -18.67 -11.25
CA SER A 121 1.56 -18.70 -10.38
C SER A 121 2.42 -17.47 -10.63
N ALA A 122 3.14 -17.03 -9.59
CA ALA A 122 4.11 -15.96 -9.69
C ALA A 122 5.17 -16.09 -8.60
N SER A 123 6.36 -15.57 -8.87
CA SER A 123 7.41 -15.51 -7.87
C SER A 123 7.06 -14.57 -6.72
N PRO A 124 7.56 -14.81 -5.50
CA PRO A 124 7.41 -13.89 -4.38
C PRO A 124 7.88 -12.47 -4.73
N LEU A 125 8.97 -12.33 -5.50
CA LEU A 125 9.45 -11.04 -5.96
C LEU A 125 8.43 -10.29 -6.81
N LYS A 126 7.65 -11.00 -7.64
CA LYS A 126 6.59 -10.37 -8.45
C LYS A 126 5.45 -9.84 -7.59
N PHE A 127 5.06 -10.58 -6.55
CA PHE A 127 4.08 -10.12 -5.55
C PHE A 127 4.58 -8.86 -4.83
N PHE A 128 5.80 -8.89 -4.32
CA PHE A 128 6.44 -7.74 -3.68
C PHE A 128 6.47 -6.52 -4.60
N SER A 129 7.00 -6.68 -5.81
CA SER A 129 7.09 -5.59 -6.79
C SER A 129 5.73 -5.01 -7.15
N HIS A 130 4.71 -5.87 -7.29
CA HIS A 130 3.36 -5.44 -7.62
C HIS A 130 2.81 -4.47 -6.55
N VAL A 131 2.85 -4.86 -5.28
CA VAL A 131 2.24 -4.03 -4.22
C VAL A 131 2.99 -2.73 -4.00
N ILE A 132 4.32 -2.70 -4.04
CA ILE A 132 5.08 -1.47 -3.85
C ILE A 132 4.94 -0.49 -5.03
N THR A 133 4.92 -0.99 -6.27
CA THR A 133 4.70 -0.13 -7.44
C THR A 133 3.26 0.39 -7.51
N HIS A 134 2.29 -0.40 -7.09
CA HIS A 134 0.89 0.00 -6.95
C HIS A 134 0.75 1.13 -5.91
N GLU A 135 1.43 1.03 -4.76
CA GLU A 135 1.45 2.10 -3.77
C GLU A 135 2.02 3.40 -4.36
N TYR A 136 3.17 3.35 -5.04
CA TYR A 136 3.76 4.54 -5.68
C TYR A 136 2.86 5.14 -6.76
N HIS A 137 2.18 4.32 -7.54
CA HIS A 137 1.20 4.79 -8.52
C HIS A 137 0.10 5.64 -7.87
N HIS A 138 -0.51 5.13 -6.80
CA HIS A 138 -1.58 5.86 -6.11
C HIS A 138 -1.07 7.02 -5.24
N LYS A 139 0.14 6.97 -4.71
CA LYS A 139 0.76 8.14 -4.07
C LYS A 139 0.85 9.33 -5.03
N GLY A 140 1.26 9.09 -6.27
CA GLY A 140 1.27 10.14 -7.30
C GLY A 140 -0.12 10.73 -7.53
N GLN A 141 -1.16 9.91 -7.54
CA GLN A 141 -2.54 10.39 -7.66
C GLN A 141 -2.98 11.21 -6.45
N ILE A 142 -2.64 10.80 -5.22
CA ILE A 142 -2.96 11.55 -3.99
C ILE A 142 -2.31 12.95 -4.04
N LEU A 143 -1.04 13.04 -4.40
CA LEU A 143 -0.33 14.31 -4.50
C LEU A 143 -0.90 15.20 -5.61
N SER A 144 -1.27 14.64 -6.76
CA SER A 144 -1.95 15.36 -7.83
C SER A 144 -3.32 15.87 -7.40
N LEU A 145 -4.11 15.03 -6.73
CA LEU A 145 -5.41 15.40 -6.17
C LEU A 145 -5.27 16.56 -5.17
N SER A 146 -4.29 16.49 -4.26
CA SER A 146 -4.06 17.55 -3.28
C SER A 146 -3.76 18.90 -3.95
N ARG A 147 -3.00 18.89 -5.04
CA ARG A 147 -2.71 20.08 -5.84
C ARG A 147 -3.97 20.67 -6.46
N HIS A 148 -4.88 19.85 -6.96
CA HIS A 148 -6.17 20.30 -7.50
C HIS A 148 -7.07 20.91 -6.41
N LEU A 149 -6.89 20.49 -5.15
CA LEU A 149 -7.58 21.06 -3.99
C LEU A 149 -6.89 22.33 -3.44
N GLY A 150 -5.81 22.80 -4.07
CA GLY A 150 -5.12 24.03 -3.71
C GLY A 150 -3.95 23.87 -2.74
N TYR A 151 -3.55 22.65 -2.42
CA TYR A 151 -2.39 22.39 -1.55
C TYR A 151 -1.09 22.35 -2.37
N VAL A 152 0.03 22.55 -1.68
CA VAL A 152 1.38 22.34 -2.23
C VAL A 152 1.88 20.97 -1.80
N PRO A 153 1.95 19.97 -2.71
CA PRO A 153 2.41 18.64 -2.36
C PRO A 153 3.87 18.65 -1.89
N VAL A 154 4.16 17.76 -0.94
CA VAL A 154 5.53 17.46 -0.50
C VAL A 154 6.20 16.45 -1.44
N ASP A 155 7.53 16.42 -1.40
CA ASP A 155 8.30 15.38 -2.03
C ASP A 155 8.22 14.08 -1.20
N THR A 156 7.73 13.02 -1.83
CA THR A 156 7.62 11.69 -1.22
C THR A 156 8.57 10.68 -1.88
N ASP A 157 9.53 11.13 -2.67
CA ASP A 157 10.53 10.27 -3.28
C ASP A 157 11.41 9.60 -2.20
N ILE A 158 12.05 8.49 -2.55
CA ILE A 158 12.98 7.80 -1.65
C ILE A 158 14.18 8.70 -1.37
N MET A 159 14.71 9.33 -2.42
CA MET A 159 15.81 10.31 -2.34
C MET A 159 15.22 11.71 -2.22
N ARG A 160 15.20 12.30 -1.03
CA ARG A 160 14.69 13.63 -0.73
C ARG A 160 15.50 14.30 0.37
#